data_fe243016ebec92e472c8e4729a0e3bdb
#
_entry.id   fe243016ebec92e472c8e4729a0e3bdb
#
_cell.length_a   1.000
_cell.length_b   1.000
_cell.length_c   1.000
_cell.angle_alpha   90.00
_cell.angle_beta   90.00
_cell.angle_gamma   90.00
#
_symmetry.space_group_name_H-M   'P 1'
#
loop_
_entity.id
_entity.type
_entity.pdbx_description
1 polymer ?
#
loop_
_entity_poly.entity_id
_entity_poly.type
_entity_poly.pdbx_seq_one_letter_code
_entity_poly.pdbx_strand_id
1 'polypeptide(L)'
;PDYAQLATQAIIWEFVCGYRSPTYPYTLHDTTCNRMFRYVDAGVGKAYDTIIDRMMQHGKLPSFAVRYRNQLSESNAIELDWDGSRYTGTVTDTNGVLSQYSFGCNIGGVTIRQEGNTLTVTATKEAAEKLDGYVSSEKGYSLDVDGTEAVLLEPSNGSNFQSCAALTTLPDPVWAYIQFKVNKVGSISVRKVDAAGEALAGVEFLLETSADGQSWTEVCSVTTGADGLAQWENLKTGVQYRITEAKAPVGYTLLPEPVEVGTLTADAADITITLCNNAGFELPFTGGTGFTTYFLLAALMLCMGVYFCKKSNIRKENN
;
A
#
# COMPACT_ATOMS: atom_id res chain seq x y z
N PRO A 1 15.46 1.55 57.03
CA PRO A 1 14.58 0.51 56.42
C PRO A 1 14.79 0.50 54.91
N ASP A 2 14.95 -0.73 54.37
CA ASP A 2 15.06 -0.90 52.93
C ASP A 2 13.64 -0.76 52.31
N TYR A 3 13.27 0.43 51.92
CA TYR A 3 11.99 0.72 51.34
C TYR A 3 11.72 -0.08 50.07
N ALA A 4 12.79 -0.37 49.28
CA ALA A 4 12.67 -1.15 48.06
C ALA A 4 12.31 -2.61 48.36
N GLN A 5 12.85 -3.19 49.40
CA GLN A 5 12.53 -4.55 49.83
C GLN A 5 11.05 -4.67 50.25
N LEU A 6 10.56 -3.75 51.05
CA LEU A 6 9.16 -3.74 51.49
C LEU A 6 8.21 -3.54 50.31
N ALA A 7 8.55 -2.64 49.39
CA ALA A 7 7.76 -2.41 48.18
C ALA A 7 7.74 -3.64 47.26
N THR A 8 8.89 -4.29 47.07
CA THR A 8 9.00 -5.54 46.30
C THR A 8 8.13 -6.64 46.90
N GLN A 9 8.19 -6.79 48.23
CA GLN A 9 7.35 -7.76 48.94
C GLN A 9 5.87 -7.54 48.70
N ALA A 10 5.40 -6.29 48.76
CA ALA A 10 4.02 -5.93 48.49
C ALA A 10 3.59 -6.31 47.06
N ILE A 11 4.44 -6.02 46.07
CA ILE A 11 4.17 -6.32 44.67
C ILE A 11 4.14 -7.85 44.44
N ILE A 12 5.08 -8.60 45.02
CA ILE A 12 5.08 -10.07 44.97
C ILE A 12 3.75 -10.63 45.51
N TRP A 13 3.29 -10.13 46.68
CA TRP A 13 2.02 -10.55 47.24
C TRP A 13 0.84 -10.23 46.34
N GLU A 14 0.83 -9.09 45.65
CA GLU A 14 -0.21 -8.75 44.69
C GLU A 14 -0.31 -9.79 43.56
N PHE A 15 0.83 -10.29 43.05
CA PHE A 15 0.85 -11.35 42.04
C PHE A 15 0.43 -12.70 42.63
N VAL A 16 0.97 -13.09 43.76
CA VAL A 16 0.70 -14.39 44.40
C VAL A 16 -0.78 -14.52 44.79
N CYS A 17 -1.39 -13.45 45.29
CA CYS A 17 -2.80 -13.43 45.66
C CYS A 17 -3.75 -13.20 44.47
N GLY A 18 -3.24 -12.99 43.26
CA GLY A 18 -4.05 -12.71 42.08
C GLY A 18 -4.63 -11.28 42.08
N TYR A 19 -4.12 -10.39 42.94
CA TYR A 19 -4.59 -8.99 42.97
C TYR A 19 -4.02 -8.14 41.84
N ARG A 20 -2.94 -8.61 41.19
CA ARG A 20 -2.32 -8.03 40.01
C ARG A 20 -2.23 -9.06 38.89
N SER A 21 -2.54 -8.61 37.66
CA SER A 21 -2.35 -9.45 36.48
C SER A 21 -0.87 -9.83 36.28
N PRO A 22 -0.57 -11.12 36.09
CA PRO A 22 0.81 -11.54 35.81
C PRO A 22 1.29 -11.18 34.40
N THR A 23 0.38 -10.70 33.56
CA THR A 23 0.67 -10.30 32.18
C THR A 23 0.59 -8.79 32.02
N TYR A 24 1.42 -8.25 31.13
CA TYR A 24 1.36 -6.82 30.77
C TYR A 24 -0.07 -6.44 30.31
N PRO A 25 -0.62 -5.31 30.78
CA PRO A 25 -0.01 -4.20 31.51
C PRO A 25 -0.02 -4.34 33.05
N TYR A 26 0.04 -5.53 33.59
CA TYR A 26 0.15 -5.80 35.04
C TYR A 26 -0.91 -5.08 35.89
N THR A 27 -2.15 -5.12 35.41
CA THR A 27 -3.28 -4.37 36.00
C THR A 27 -3.54 -4.81 37.43
N LEU A 28 -3.65 -3.83 38.34
CA LEU A 28 -4.04 -4.07 39.73
C LEU A 28 -5.58 -4.17 39.81
N HIS A 29 -6.07 -5.32 40.27
CA HIS A 29 -7.51 -5.62 40.42
C HIS A 29 -8.01 -5.39 41.82
N ASP A 30 -7.13 -5.59 42.83
CA ASP A 30 -7.44 -5.43 44.24
C ASP A 30 -6.35 -4.61 44.93
N THR A 31 -6.76 -3.64 45.75
CA THR A 31 -5.86 -2.73 46.43
C THR A 31 -5.52 -3.15 47.86
N THR A 32 -5.92 -4.33 48.29
CA THR A 32 -5.75 -4.77 49.68
C THR A 32 -4.27 -4.78 50.11
N CYS A 33 -3.41 -5.45 49.36
CA CYS A 33 -1.96 -5.44 49.63
C CYS A 33 -1.36 -4.06 49.49
N ASN A 34 -1.73 -3.32 48.45
CA ASN A 34 -1.27 -1.98 48.20
C ASN A 34 -1.55 -1.06 49.39
N ARG A 35 -2.78 -1.10 49.97
CA ARG A 35 -3.17 -0.32 51.13
C ARG A 35 -2.38 -0.68 52.39
N MET A 36 -2.08 -1.95 52.58
CA MET A 36 -1.33 -2.40 53.76
C MET A 36 0.13 -1.94 53.78
N PHE A 37 0.78 -1.84 52.63
CA PHE A 37 2.22 -1.60 52.53
C PHE A 37 2.56 -0.18 52.03
N ARG A 38 1.88 0.31 51.01
CA ARG A 38 2.18 1.60 50.36
C ARG A 38 1.98 2.79 51.26
N TYR A 39 1.00 2.72 52.16
CA TYR A 39 0.65 3.83 53.03
C TYR A 39 1.25 3.79 54.43
N VAL A 40 2.06 2.76 54.73
CA VAL A 40 2.75 2.67 56.02
C VAL A 40 3.86 3.72 56.14
N ASP A 41 4.57 3.99 55.06
CA ASP A 41 5.62 4.97 54.96
C ASP A 41 5.69 5.57 53.56
N ALA A 42 5.91 6.87 53.43
CA ALA A 42 6.00 7.56 52.13
C ALA A 42 7.18 7.05 51.28
N GLY A 43 8.27 6.58 51.92
CA GLY A 43 9.40 5.97 51.24
C GLY A 43 9.06 4.64 50.59
N VAL A 44 8.22 3.83 51.25
CA VAL A 44 7.72 2.55 50.65
C VAL A 44 6.82 2.86 49.47
N GLY A 45 5.92 3.83 49.60
CA GLY A 45 5.04 4.24 48.49
C GLY A 45 5.82 4.69 47.27
N LYS A 46 6.83 5.54 47.46
CA LYS A 46 7.71 5.99 46.37
C LYS A 46 8.49 4.84 45.69
N ALA A 47 9.04 3.93 46.51
CA ALA A 47 9.76 2.75 45.99
C ALA A 47 8.81 1.83 45.19
N TYR A 48 7.60 1.61 45.72
CA TYR A 48 6.56 0.83 45.02
C TYR A 48 6.23 1.41 43.65
N ASP A 49 5.92 2.71 43.59
CA ASP A 49 5.60 3.39 42.31
C ASP A 49 6.78 3.31 41.34
N THR A 50 8.02 3.48 41.82
CA THR A 50 9.23 3.35 40.99
C THR A 50 9.39 1.96 40.40
N ILE A 51 9.12 0.91 41.17
CA ILE A 51 9.24 -0.49 40.68
C ILE A 51 8.13 -0.74 39.67
N ILE A 52 6.89 -0.37 39.93
CA ILE A 52 5.79 -0.53 38.97
C ILE A 52 6.08 0.22 37.66
N ASP A 53 6.55 1.45 37.73
CA ASP A 53 6.92 2.22 36.53
C ASP A 53 8.00 1.53 35.70
N ARG A 54 9.02 0.97 36.36
CA ARG A 54 10.08 0.20 35.67
C ARG A 54 9.52 -1.07 35.02
N MET A 55 8.66 -1.81 35.72
CA MET A 55 7.98 -2.98 35.15
C MET A 55 7.14 -2.62 33.94
N MET A 56 6.38 -1.51 34.01
CA MET A 56 5.58 -1.02 32.90
C MET A 56 6.43 -0.58 31.72
N GLN A 57 7.55 0.10 31.95
CA GLN A 57 8.48 0.47 30.89
C GLN A 57 9.16 -0.75 30.27
N HIS A 58 9.59 -1.72 31.10
CA HIS A 58 10.17 -2.97 30.61
C HIS A 58 9.21 -3.74 29.69
N GLY A 59 7.93 -3.82 30.07
CA GLY A 59 6.92 -4.51 29.27
C GLY A 59 6.43 -3.74 28.03
N LYS A 60 6.86 -2.51 27.81
CA LYS A 60 6.34 -1.66 26.74
C LYS A 60 6.92 -2.07 25.37
N LEU A 61 6.06 -2.16 24.35
CA LEU A 61 6.47 -2.45 22.96
C LEU A 61 6.44 -1.18 22.12
N PRO A 62 7.16 -1.15 20.98
CA PRO A 62 6.88 -0.18 19.93
C PRO A 62 5.40 -0.21 19.55
N SER A 63 4.79 0.96 19.33
CA SER A 63 3.34 1.09 19.15
C SER A 63 2.76 0.33 17.95
N PHE A 64 3.60 -0.01 16.98
CA PHE A 64 3.25 -0.77 15.78
C PHE A 64 3.56 -2.28 15.90
N ALA A 65 4.14 -2.73 17.03
CA ALA A 65 4.50 -4.13 17.26
C ALA A 65 3.51 -4.81 18.21
N VAL A 66 3.38 -6.12 18.10
CA VAL A 66 2.54 -6.95 18.96
C VAL A 66 3.38 -7.88 19.83
N ARG A 67 2.83 -8.29 20.98
CA ARG A 67 3.53 -9.13 21.97
C ARG A 67 3.60 -10.60 21.58
N TYR A 68 2.56 -11.08 20.92
CA TYR A 68 2.45 -12.47 20.55
C TYR A 68 2.23 -12.63 19.05
N ARG A 69 2.87 -13.65 18.47
CA ARG A 69 2.78 -13.91 17.03
C ARG A 69 1.33 -14.12 16.53
N ASN A 70 0.45 -14.66 17.38
CA ASN A 70 -0.95 -14.86 17.06
C ASN A 70 -1.80 -13.58 17.07
N GLN A 71 -1.23 -12.44 17.43
CA GLN A 71 -1.86 -11.11 17.36
C GLN A 71 -1.56 -10.38 16.05
N LEU A 72 -0.66 -10.95 15.23
CA LEU A 72 -0.38 -10.40 13.91
C LEU A 72 -1.60 -10.55 13.00
N SER A 73 -1.88 -9.51 12.24
CA SER A 73 -2.98 -9.45 11.28
C SER A 73 -2.63 -8.46 10.17
N GLU A 74 -3.36 -8.52 9.06
CA GLU A 74 -3.17 -7.53 7.99
C GLU A 74 -3.42 -6.09 8.47
N SER A 75 -4.31 -5.89 9.44
CA SER A 75 -4.64 -4.55 9.96
C SER A 75 -3.54 -3.91 10.79
N ASN A 76 -2.56 -4.68 11.28
CA ASN A 76 -1.41 -4.16 12.03
C ASN A 76 -0.08 -4.41 11.30
N ALA A 77 -0.13 -4.87 10.05
CA ALA A 77 1.06 -5.04 9.22
C ALA A 77 1.62 -3.67 8.79
N ILE A 78 2.94 -3.61 8.66
CA ILE A 78 3.62 -2.45 8.07
C ILE A 78 3.43 -2.52 6.57
N GLU A 79 2.64 -1.59 6.02
CA GLU A 79 2.38 -1.53 4.58
C GLU A 79 3.57 -0.91 3.85
N LEU A 80 3.94 -1.53 2.73
CA LEU A 80 4.95 -1.03 1.81
C LEU A 80 4.32 -0.70 0.47
N ASP A 81 4.44 0.56 0.07
CA ASP A 81 3.97 1.10 -1.20
C ASP A 81 5.12 1.27 -2.19
N TRP A 82 4.82 1.17 -3.47
CA TRP A 82 5.77 1.45 -4.55
C TRP A 82 5.98 2.95 -4.70
N ASP A 83 7.24 3.42 -4.58
CA ASP A 83 7.61 4.84 -4.68
C ASP A 83 8.07 5.29 -6.09
N GLY A 84 8.02 4.37 -7.07
CA GLY A 84 8.54 4.56 -8.42
C GLY A 84 9.88 3.84 -8.67
N SER A 85 10.58 3.40 -7.61
CA SER A 85 11.88 2.73 -7.71
C SER A 85 11.98 1.48 -6.82
N ARG A 86 11.31 1.50 -5.68
CA ARG A 86 11.30 0.43 -4.67
C ARG A 86 10.02 0.46 -3.85
N TYR A 87 9.78 -0.59 -3.11
CA TYR A 87 8.74 -0.60 -2.08
C TYR A 87 9.27 0.04 -0.81
N THR A 88 8.50 0.94 -0.22
CA THR A 88 8.88 1.68 0.99
C THR A 88 7.72 1.76 1.96
N GLY A 89 7.97 1.46 3.22
CA GLY A 89 7.05 1.62 4.33
C GLY A 89 7.73 2.32 5.49
N THR A 90 7.01 3.21 6.18
CA THR A 90 7.54 3.95 7.33
C THR A 90 6.50 3.97 8.44
N VAL A 91 6.93 3.62 9.64
CA VAL A 91 6.09 3.65 10.85
C VAL A 91 6.81 4.37 11.98
N THR A 92 6.04 5.07 12.81
CA THR A 92 6.58 5.82 13.95
C THR A 92 6.11 5.21 15.25
N ASP A 93 7.04 4.95 16.15
CA ASP A 93 6.75 4.50 17.49
C ASP A 93 6.32 5.66 18.39
N THR A 94 5.02 5.71 18.70
CA THR A 94 4.45 6.70 19.63
C THR A 94 4.69 6.35 21.09
N ASN A 95 5.16 5.12 21.37
CA ASN A 95 5.51 4.68 22.71
C ASN A 95 6.91 5.11 23.16
N GLY A 96 7.79 5.48 22.21
CA GLY A 96 9.12 5.98 22.49
C GLY A 96 10.10 4.92 22.99
N VAL A 97 9.89 3.65 22.64
CA VAL A 97 10.73 2.53 23.09
C VAL A 97 11.45 1.82 21.95
N LEU A 98 11.29 2.30 20.70
CA LEU A 98 11.88 1.66 19.53
C LEU A 98 13.40 1.45 19.65
N SER A 99 14.12 2.37 20.29
CA SER A 99 15.57 2.26 20.50
C SER A 99 16.00 1.05 21.32
N GLN A 100 15.07 0.39 22.01
CA GLN A 100 15.32 -0.84 22.79
C GLN A 100 15.18 -2.11 21.95
N TYR A 101 14.77 -1.99 20.69
CA TYR A 101 14.52 -3.08 19.76
C TYR A 101 15.38 -2.91 18.50
N SER A 102 15.73 -4.01 17.86
CA SER A 102 16.51 -3.99 16.62
C SER A 102 15.90 -4.96 15.62
N PHE A 103 14.90 -4.48 14.87
CA PHE A 103 14.23 -5.29 13.87
C PHE A 103 15.13 -5.52 12.65
N GLY A 104 15.17 -6.76 12.18
CA GLY A 104 16.00 -7.18 11.05
C GLY A 104 15.24 -8.06 10.07
N CYS A 105 15.80 -8.21 8.87
CA CYS A 105 15.30 -9.11 7.84
C CYS A 105 16.47 -9.78 7.11
N ASN A 106 16.37 -11.09 6.88
CA ASN A 106 17.41 -11.87 6.18
C ASN A 106 17.15 -12.01 4.68
N ILE A 107 16.18 -11.28 4.12
CA ILE A 107 15.87 -11.29 2.69
C ILE A 107 16.81 -10.33 1.97
N GLY A 108 17.58 -10.83 1.00
CA GLY A 108 18.42 -9.99 0.15
C GLY A 108 17.57 -8.98 -0.62
N GLY A 109 18.01 -7.71 -0.69
CA GLY A 109 17.27 -6.63 -1.32
C GLY A 109 16.27 -5.91 -0.39
N VAL A 110 16.18 -6.33 0.88
CA VAL A 110 15.41 -5.64 1.94
C VAL A 110 16.38 -4.89 2.85
N THR A 111 16.02 -3.67 3.21
CA THR A 111 16.74 -2.87 4.21
C THR A 111 15.74 -2.35 5.23
N ILE A 112 16.03 -2.59 6.51
CA ILE A 112 15.31 -2.01 7.64
C ILE A 112 16.23 -0.99 8.30
N ARG A 113 15.77 0.25 8.39
CA ARG A 113 16.51 1.37 8.99
C ARG A 113 15.71 1.95 10.14
N GLN A 114 16.41 2.17 11.24
CA GLN A 114 15.83 2.74 12.46
C GLN A 114 16.49 4.06 12.75
N GLU A 115 15.70 5.14 12.86
CA GLU A 115 16.14 6.48 13.19
C GLU A 115 15.22 7.11 14.23
N GLY A 116 15.75 7.29 15.45
CA GLY A 116 14.94 7.75 16.58
C GLY A 116 13.75 6.82 16.83
N ASN A 117 12.56 7.35 16.72
CA ASN A 117 11.31 6.59 16.89
C ASN A 117 10.70 6.10 15.56
N THR A 118 11.43 6.22 14.45
CA THR A 118 10.93 5.85 13.13
C THR A 118 11.63 4.61 12.61
N LEU A 119 10.84 3.65 12.13
CA LEU A 119 11.30 2.47 11.41
C LEU A 119 10.92 2.63 9.95
N THR A 120 11.92 2.58 9.07
CA THR A 120 11.74 2.61 7.61
C THR A 120 12.18 1.29 7.02
N VAL A 121 11.34 0.70 6.19
CA VAL A 121 11.61 -0.55 5.48
C VAL A 121 11.60 -0.26 3.99
N THR A 122 12.62 -0.73 3.29
CA THR A 122 12.68 -0.65 1.82
C THR A 122 12.97 -2.01 1.22
N ALA A 123 12.35 -2.33 0.09
CA ALA A 123 12.56 -3.58 -0.62
C ALA A 123 12.65 -3.36 -2.13
N THR A 124 13.52 -4.11 -2.82
CA THR A 124 13.47 -4.18 -4.30
C THR A 124 12.21 -4.90 -4.76
N LYS A 125 11.84 -4.75 -6.03
CA LYS A 125 10.65 -5.39 -6.59
C LYS A 125 10.71 -6.93 -6.44
N GLU A 126 11.88 -7.52 -6.63
CA GLU A 126 12.10 -8.97 -6.51
C GLU A 126 12.08 -9.47 -5.06
N ALA A 127 12.48 -8.61 -4.11
CA ALA A 127 12.47 -8.95 -2.69
C ALA A 127 11.08 -8.82 -2.06
N ALA A 128 10.21 -7.99 -2.65
CA ALA A 128 8.88 -7.69 -2.13
C ALA A 128 7.99 -8.93 -2.01
N GLU A 129 8.06 -9.85 -2.98
CA GLU A 129 7.28 -11.10 -2.94
C GLU A 129 7.61 -11.97 -1.71
N LYS A 130 8.88 -11.98 -1.30
CA LYS A 130 9.35 -12.74 -0.12
C LYS A 130 9.10 -11.99 1.17
N LEU A 131 9.00 -10.67 1.09
CA LEU A 131 8.73 -9.81 2.24
C LEU A 131 7.25 -9.78 2.60
N ASP A 132 6.36 -9.99 1.64
CA ASP A 132 4.92 -9.98 1.86
C ASP A 132 4.52 -11.10 2.84
N GLY A 133 3.89 -10.71 3.96
CA GLY A 133 3.58 -11.62 5.06
C GLY A 133 4.75 -12.06 5.92
N TYR A 134 5.98 -11.60 5.64
CA TYR A 134 7.15 -11.92 6.46
C TYR A 134 7.01 -11.34 7.86
N VAL A 135 7.36 -12.15 8.85
CA VAL A 135 7.31 -11.77 10.27
C VAL A 135 8.74 -11.59 10.79
N SER A 136 9.08 -10.38 11.20
CA SER A 136 10.28 -10.11 11.98
C SER A 136 9.94 -10.11 13.46
N SER A 137 10.82 -10.69 14.27
CA SER A 137 10.71 -10.66 15.71
C SER A 137 12.02 -10.24 16.31
N GLU A 138 11.95 -9.34 17.28
CA GLU A 138 13.12 -8.90 18.02
C GLU A 138 12.95 -9.04 19.52
N LYS A 139 14.06 -9.37 20.13
CA LYS A 139 14.20 -9.46 21.56
C LYS A 139 14.50 -8.07 22.10
N GLY A 140 13.55 -7.51 22.83
CA GLY A 140 13.74 -6.24 23.50
C GLY A 140 14.56 -6.35 24.77
N TYR A 141 14.56 -5.29 25.52
CA TYR A 141 15.27 -5.10 26.77
C TYR A 141 15.22 -6.32 27.68
N SER A 142 16.39 -6.84 28.06
CA SER A 142 16.51 -7.75 29.19
C SER A 142 17.03 -6.95 30.38
N LEU A 143 16.43 -7.14 31.56
CA LEU A 143 17.02 -6.67 32.81
C LEU A 143 18.26 -7.51 33.08
N ASP A 144 19.38 -7.05 32.54
CA ASP A 144 20.69 -7.64 32.90
C ASP A 144 21.07 -7.09 34.27
N VAL A 145 20.85 -7.91 35.28
CA VAL A 145 21.41 -7.66 36.63
C VAL A 145 22.66 -8.51 36.74
N ASP A 146 23.78 -7.86 36.56
CA ASP A 146 25.08 -8.50 36.63
C ASP A 146 25.21 -9.35 37.90
N GLY A 147 25.51 -10.63 37.74
CA GLY A 147 26.25 -11.39 38.69
C GLY A 147 25.50 -12.30 39.67
N THR A 148 24.30 -12.75 39.39
CA THR A 148 23.61 -13.60 40.38
C THR A 148 22.93 -14.83 39.74
N GLU A 149 23.18 -16.01 40.28
CA GLU A 149 22.53 -17.27 39.93
C GLU A 149 21.25 -17.49 40.74
N ALA A 150 20.29 -18.26 40.23
CA ALA A 150 19.12 -18.65 41.00
C ALA A 150 19.56 -19.53 42.17
N VAL A 151 19.41 -19.04 43.36
CA VAL A 151 19.69 -19.81 44.58
C VAL A 151 18.36 -20.30 45.16
N LEU A 152 18.19 -21.62 45.17
CA LEU A 152 17.07 -22.25 45.86
C LEU A 152 17.52 -22.43 47.33
N LEU A 153 16.91 -21.68 48.25
CA LEU A 153 17.08 -21.83 49.66
C LEU A 153 16.07 -22.84 50.17
N GLU A 154 16.53 -24.09 50.37
CA GLU A 154 15.72 -25.12 50.96
C GLU A 154 15.95 -25.18 52.47
N PRO A 155 14.91 -25.36 53.28
CA PRO A 155 15.08 -25.54 54.71
C PRO A 155 15.80 -26.86 54.99
N SER A 156 16.88 -26.79 55.76
CA SER A 156 17.58 -27.98 56.19
C SER A 156 16.75 -28.73 57.27
N ASN A 157 16.62 -30.04 57.09
CA ASN A 157 16.10 -30.96 58.09
C ASN A 157 14.64 -30.80 58.56
N GLY A 158 13.69 -30.84 57.61
CA GLY A 158 12.29 -31.05 57.99
C GLY A 158 11.63 -29.94 58.81
N SER A 159 12.20 -28.74 58.79
CA SER A 159 11.56 -27.56 59.37
C SER A 159 10.38 -27.10 58.47
N ASN A 160 9.28 -26.68 59.07
CA ASN A 160 8.08 -26.19 58.38
C ASN A 160 8.26 -24.81 57.72
N PHE A 161 9.46 -24.47 57.28
CA PHE A 161 9.71 -23.21 56.55
C PHE A 161 9.57 -23.47 55.06
N GLN A 162 8.98 -22.52 54.39
CA GLN A 162 8.79 -22.53 52.96
C GLN A 162 10.14 -22.36 52.24
N SER A 163 10.41 -23.16 51.21
CA SER A 163 11.55 -22.96 50.33
C SER A 163 11.42 -21.61 49.62
N CYS A 164 12.52 -20.86 49.61
CA CYS A 164 12.56 -19.56 48.94
C CYS A 164 13.51 -19.64 47.76
N ALA A 165 13.06 -19.21 46.59
CA ALA A 165 13.93 -19.01 45.44
C ALA A 165 14.38 -17.55 45.42
N ALA A 166 15.67 -17.30 45.50
CA ALA A 166 16.27 -16.03 45.17
C ALA A 166 16.68 -16.05 43.72
N LEU A 167 15.99 -15.32 42.87
CA LEU A 167 16.31 -15.20 41.45
C LEU A 167 17.38 -14.13 41.27
N THR A 168 18.38 -14.47 40.53
CA THR A 168 19.54 -13.66 40.38
C THR A 168 19.70 -13.03 39.03
N THR A 169 19.54 -13.70 37.94
CA THR A 169 19.49 -13.12 36.60
C THR A 169 18.79 -14.09 35.70
N LEU A 170 17.51 -13.91 35.53
CA LEU A 170 16.84 -14.47 34.37
C LEU A 170 16.71 -13.35 33.34
N PRO A 171 17.30 -13.49 32.16
CA PRO A 171 16.96 -12.59 31.10
C PRO A 171 15.45 -12.74 30.88
N ASP A 172 14.71 -11.68 31.09
CA ASP A 172 13.28 -11.59 30.78
C ASP A 172 13.09 -10.76 29.50
N PRO A 173 13.40 -11.36 28.33
CA PRO A 173 13.29 -10.65 27.08
C PRO A 173 11.84 -10.41 26.75
N VAL A 174 11.52 -9.19 26.41
CA VAL A 174 10.21 -8.83 25.87
C VAL A 174 10.27 -8.94 24.36
N TRP A 175 9.55 -9.92 23.82
CA TRP A 175 9.49 -10.11 22.38
C TRP A 175 8.51 -9.13 21.73
N ALA A 176 8.92 -8.55 20.61
CA ALA A 176 8.11 -7.71 19.75
C ALA A 176 8.04 -8.34 18.36
N TYR A 177 6.83 -8.47 17.82
CA TYR A 177 6.58 -9.04 16.51
C TYR A 177 6.00 -7.97 15.59
N ILE A 178 6.51 -7.90 14.36
CA ILE A 178 5.98 -7.07 13.28
C ILE A 178 5.77 -7.93 12.04
N GLN A 179 4.81 -7.57 11.21
CA GLN A 179 4.55 -8.22 9.93
C GLN A 179 4.56 -7.16 8.83
N PHE A 180 5.01 -7.54 7.65
CA PHE A 180 4.99 -6.68 6.47
C PHE A 180 3.86 -7.07 5.54
N LYS A 181 3.28 -6.07 4.87
CA LYS A 181 2.31 -6.22 3.79
C LYS A 181 2.78 -5.39 2.60
N VAL A 182 2.92 -6.01 1.46
CA VAL A 182 3.36 -5.35 0.24
C VAL A 182 2.15 -5.03 -0.63
N ASN A 183 1.91 -3.75 -0.88
CA ASN A 183 0.90 -3.30 -1.82
C ASN A 183 1.44 -3.44 -3.24
N LYS A 184 1.28 -4.65 -3.81
CA LYS A 184 1.82 -5.02 -5.12
C LYS A 184 1.35 -4.07 -6.20
N VAL A 185 2.21 -3.85 -7.20
CA VAL A 185 1.87 -3.13 -8.42
C VAL A 185 1.79 -4.09 -9.58
N GLY A 186 1.01 -3.74 -10.58
CA GLY A 186 0.81 -4.54 -11.78
C GLY A 186 1.01 -3.77 -13.06
N SER A 187 0.67 -4.38 -14.19
CA SER A 187 0.73 -3.78 -15.51
C SER A 187 -0.53 -4.03 -16.33
N ILE A 188 -0.83 -3.10 -17.24
CA ILE A 188 -1.85 -3.28 -18.27
C ILE A 188 -1.17 -3.11 -19.62
N SER A 189 -1.38 -4.06 -20.53
CA SER A 189 -0.89 -4.03 -21.90
C SER A 189 -2.06 -4.10 -22.86
N VAL A 190 -2.08 -3.21 -23.86
CA VAL A 190 -3.04 -3.22 -24.95
C VAL A 190 -2.31 -3.57 -26.22
N ARG A 191 -2.77 -4.62 -26.91
CA ARG A 191 -2.39 -4.92 -28.28
C ARG A 191 -3.46 -4.38 -29.22
N LYS A 192 -3.12 -3.36 -29.99
CA LYS A 192 -4.01 -2.75 -30.95
C LYS A 192 -3.80 -3.33 -32.35
N VAL A 193 -4.89 -3.80 -32.95
CA VAL A 193 -4.86 -4.44 -34.28
C VAL A 193 -5.98 -3.90 -35.15
N ASP A 194 -5.87 -4.09 -36.46
CA ASP A 194 -6.95 -3.89 -37.40
C ASP A 194 -7.82 -5.16 -37.56
N ALA A 195 -8.80 -5.10 -38.46
CA ALA A 195 -9.70 -6.22 -38.76
C ALA A 195 -8.99 -7.46 -39.41
N ALA A 196 -7.79 -7.29 -39.94
CA ALA A 196 -6.96 -8.38 -40.46
C ALA A 196 -6.02 -8.97 -39.38
N GLY A 197 -5.97 -8.36 -38.19
CA GLY A 197 -5.09 -8.75 -37.10
C GLY A 197 -3.70 -8.11 -37.18
N GLU A 198 -3.48 -7.17 -38.09
CA GLU A 198 -2.22 -6.46 -38.23
C GLU A 198 -2.09 -5.37 -37.16
N ALA A 199 -0.85 -5.15 -36.69
CA ALA A 199 -0.56 -4.20 -35.62
C ALA A 199 -0.85 -2.74 -36.04
N LEU A 200 -1.54 -1.97 -35.21
CA LEU A 200 -1.83 -0.58 -35.42
C LEU A 200 -0.98 0.34 -34.53
N ALA A 201 -0.04 1.05 -35.15
CA ALA A 201 0.79 2.06 -34.50
C ALA A 201 0.09 3.43 -34.45
N GLY A 202 0.48 4.28 -33.51
CA GLY A 202 0.03 5.67 -33.39
C GLY A 202 -1.38 5.85 -32.83
N VAL A 203 -1.94 4.83 -32.20
CA VAL A 203 -3.18 4.91 -31.44
C VAL A 203 -2.89 5.44 -30.04
N GLU A 204 -3.55 6.51 -29.63
CA GLU A 204 -3.39 7.08 -28.29
C GLU A 204 -4.49 6.56 -27.38
N PHE A 205 -4.07 6.00 -26.25
CA PHE A 205 -4.95 5.51 -25.20
C PHE A 205 -4.76 6.30 -23.92
N LEU A 206 -5.86 6.68 -23.29
CA LEU A 206 -5.93 7.24 -21.96
C LEU A 206 -6.29 6.12 -20.97
N LEU A 207 -5.45 5.93 -19.93
CA LEU A 207 -5.76 5.06 -18.80
C LEU A 207 -6.41 5.89 -17.69
N GLU A 208 -7.50 5.39 -17.16
CA GLU A 208 -8.23 5.97 -16.04
C GLU A 208 -8.39 4.93 -14.92
N THR A 209 -8.43 5.39 -13.68
CA THR A 209 -8.61 4.55 -12.48
C THR A 209 -9.81 5.02 -11.66
N SER A 210 -10.43 4.07 -10.96
CA SER A 210 -11.54 4.32 -10.05
C SER A 210 -11.48 3.42 -8.82
N ALA A 211 -11.82 3.96 -7.66
CA ALA A 211 -11.98 3.20 -6.42
C ALA A 211 -13.41 2.67 -6.24
N ASP A 212 -14.41 3.34 -6.82
CA ASP A 212 -15.84 3.07 -6.65
C ASP A 212 -16.55 2.59 -7.93
N GLY A 213 -15.85 2.57 -9.06
CA GLY A 213 -16.40 2.25 -10.38
C GLY A 213 -17.29 3.34 -10.98
N GLN A 214 -17.42 4.49 -10.34
CA GLN A 214 -18.28 5.60 -10.76
C GLN A 214 -17.47 6.87 -11.08
N SER A 215 -16.54 7.20 -10.20
CA SER A 215 -15.68 8.39 -10.35
C SER A 215 -14.33 7.97 -10.93
N TRP A 216 -14.03 8.46 -12.14
CA TRP A 216 -12.81 8.10 -12.87
C TRP A 216 -11.79 9.22 -12.85
N THR A 217 -10.55 8.88 -12.62
CA THR A 217 -9.42 9.81 -12.59
C THR A 217 -8.40 9.37 -13.63
N GLU A 218 -7.92 10.31 -14.42
CA GLU A 218 -6.86 10.07 -15.41
C GLU A 218 -5.56 9.66 -14.73
N VAL A 219 -4.92 8.62 -15.26
CA VAL A 219 -3.59 8.17 -14.85
C VAL A 219 -2.53 8.74 -15.78
N CYS A 220 -2.55 8.32 -17.05
CA CYS A 220 -1.70 8.85 -18.13
C CYS A 220 -2.13 8.32 -19.49
N SER A 221 -1.67 8.97 -20.56
CA SER A 221 -1.84 8.51 -21.93
C SER A 221 -0.58 7.79 -22.43
N VAL A 222 -0.77 6.75 -23.26
CA VAL A 222 0.29 6.01 -23.96
C VAL A 222 -0.13 5.82 -25.43
N THR A 223 0.84 5.95 -26.34
CA THR A 223 0.64 5.75 -27.76
C THR A 223 1.22 4.39 -28.19
N THR A 224 0.49 3.62 -29.02
CA THR A 224 0.96 2.33 -29.52
C THR A 224 2.20 2.48 -30.40
N GLY A 225 3.19 1.60 -30.14
CA GLY A 225 4.41 1.45 -30.95
C GLY A 225 4.15 0.78 -32.31
N ALA A 226 5.22 0.55 -33.07
CA ALA A 226 5.15 -0.14 -34.37
C ALA A 226 4.63 -1.58 -34.27
N ASP A 227 4.73 -2.19 -33.11
CA ASP A 227 4.22 -3.52 -32.75
C ASP A 227 2.73 -3.50 -32.32
N GLY A 228 2.11 -2.33 -32.31
CA GLY A 228 0.74 -2.12 -31.85
C GLY A 228 0.55 -2.20 -30.34
N LEU A 229 1.64 -2.18 -29.53
CA LEU A 229 1.57 -2.28 -28.08
C LEU A 229 1.55 -0.89 -27.42
N ALA A 230 0.65 -0.74 -26.43
CA ALA A 230 0.67 0.31 -25.42
C ALA A 230 0.70 -0.35 -24.06
N GLN A 231 1.58 0.09 -23.16
CA GLN A 231 1.78 -0.54 -21.86
C GLN A 231 1.87 0.48 -20.73
N TRP A 232 1.22 0.18 -19.63
CA TRP A 232 1.31 0.90 -18.37
C TRP A 232 1.84 -0.04 -17.30
N GLU A 233 2.88 0.40 -16.61
CA GLU A 233 3.56 -0.38 -15.56
C GLU A 233 3.40 0.27 -14.20
N ASN A 234 3.68 -0.50 -13.14
CA ASN A 234 3.66 -0.05 -11.76
C ASN A 234 2.30 0.52 -11.32
N LEU A 235 1.23 -0.04 -11.84
CA LEU A 235 -0.13 0.32 -11.53
C LEU A 235 -0.55 -0.25 -10.18
N LYS A 236 -1.27 0.54 -9.39
CA LYS A 236 -1.78 0.12 -8.09
C LYS A 236 -2.76 -1.04 -8.24
N THR A 237 -2.62 -2.09 -7.41
CA THR A 237 -3.62 -3.16 -7.30
C THR A 237 -4.77 -2.76 -6.36
N GLY A 238 -5.89 -3.47 -6.43
CA GLY A 238 -7.07 -3.21 -5.61
C GLY A 238 -7.98 -2.08 -6.10
N VAL A 239 -7.70 -1.50 -7.28
CA VAL A 239 -8.52 -0.47 -7.91
C VAL A 239 -8.94 -0.88 -9.31
N GLN A 240 -10.01 -0.29 -9.82
CA GLN A 240 -10.52 -0.55 -11.17
C GLN A 240 -9.83 0.34 -12.20
N TYR A 241 -9.65 -0.20 -13.40
CA TYR A 241 -9.09 0.51 -14.54
C TYR A 241 -9.99 0.40 -15.75
N ARG A 242 -10.01 1.47 -16.57
CA ARG A 242 -10.59 1.48 -17.90
C ARG A 242 -9.68 2.22 -18.86
N ILE A 243 -9.82 1.95 -20.15
CA ILE A 243 -9.02 2.51 -21.21
C ILE A 243 -9.95 3.19 -22.22
N THR A 244 -9.67 4.45 -22.51
CA THR A 244 -10.35 5.22 -23.54
C THR A 244 -9.42 5.45 -24.72
N GLU A 245 -9.86 5.13 -25.94
CA GLU A 245 -9.09 5.48 -27.14
C GLU A 245 -9.29 6.97 -27.46
N ALA A 246 -8.26 7.77 -27.21
CA ALA A 246 -8.29 9.21 -27.39
C ALA A 246 -8.04 9.62 -28.85
N LYS A 247 -7.24 8.82 -29.60
CA LYS A 247 -6.91 9.10 -30.98
C LYS A 247 -6.68 7.81 -31.77
N ALA A 248 -7.37 7.69 -32.92
CA ALA A 248 -7.12 6.63 -33.91
C ALA A 248 -6.13 7.09 -35.00
N PRO A 249 -5.42 6.18 -35.67
CA PRO A 249 -4.67 6.50 -36.88
C PRO A 249 -5.57 6.91 -38.04
N VAL A 250 -4.99 7.60 -39.01
CA VAL A 250 -5.73 8.01 -40.23
C VAL A 250 -6.28 6.77 -40.92
N GLY A 251 -7.56 6.81 -41.29
CA GLY A 251 -8.26 5.72 -41.96
C GLY A 251 -8.95 4.72 -41.01
N TYR A 252 -8.90 4.94 -39.71
CA TYR A 252 -9.58 4.10 -38.72
C TYR A 252 -10.54 4.89 -37.84
N THR A 253 -11.59 4.22 -37.36
CA THR A 253 -12.57 4.79 -36.42
C THR A 253 -12.18 4.54 -35.00
N LEU A 254 -12.40 5.52 -34.10
CA LEU A 254 -12.27 5.38 -32.66
C LEU A 254 -13.20 4.30 -32.11
N LEU A 255 -12.80 3.66 -31.03
CA LEU A 255 -13.70 2.86 -30.21
C LEU A 255 -14.79 3.79 -29.62
N PRO A 256 -16.09 3.41 -29.73
CA PRO A 256 -17.19 4.29 -29.32
C PRO A 256 -17.30 4.48 -27.81
N GLU A 257 -16.82 3.52 -27.02
CA GLU A 257 -16.95 3.50 -25.58
C GLU A 257 -15.61 3.14 -24.91
N PRO A 258 -15.38 3.61 -23.69
CA PRO A 258 -14.23 3.13 -22.88
C PRO A 258 -14.29 1.61 -22.67
N VAL A 259 -13.14 0.98 -22.68
CA VAL A 259 -12.99 -0.45 -22.42
C VAL A 259 -12.66 -0.67 -20.95
N GLU A 260 -13.53 -1.34 -20.23
CA GLU A 260 -13.28 -1.71 -18.85
C GLU A 260 -12.26 -2.85 -18.80
N VAL A 261 -11.15 -2.60 -18.09
CA VAL A 261 -10.11 -3.61 -17.82
C VAL A 261 -10.48 -4.44 -16.60
N GLY A 262 -11.19 -3.83 -15.65
CA GLY A 262 -11.54 -4.41 -14.36
C GLY A 262 -10.53 -4.05 -13.27
N THR A 263 -10.53 -4.84 -12.19
CA THR A 263 -9.65 -4.62 -11.02
C THR A 263 -8.35 -5.38 -11.17
N LEU A 264 -7.21 -4.70 -11.09
CA LEU A 264 -5.93 -5.36 -10.89
C LEU A 264 -5.90 -5.94 -9.48
N THR A 265 -5.56 -7.23 -9.36
CA THR A 265 -5.41 -7.90 -8.05
C THR A 265 -3.97 -8.36 -7.87
N ALA A 266 -3.57 -8.65 -6.62
CA ALA A 266 -2.23 -9.16 -6.34
C ALA A 266 -1.93 -10.48 -7.10
N ASP A 267 -2.96 -11.30 -7.37
CA ASP A 267 -2.84 -12.59 -8.07
C ASP A 267 -2.97 -12.45 -9.59
N ALA A 268 -3.58 -11.37 -10.09
CA ALA A 268 -3.76 -11.02 -11.49
C ALA A 268 -3.28 -9.57 -11.72
N ALA A 269 -1.99 -9.37 -11.48
CA ALA A 269 -1.38 -8.04 -11.56
C ALA A 269 -1.08 -7.61 -13.00
N ASP A 270 -0.92 -8.56 -13.94
CA ASP A 270 -0.59 -8.28 -15.34
C ASP A 270 -1.76 -8.66 -16.23
N ILE A 271 -2.36 -7.68 -16.89
CA ILE A 271 -3.50 -7.87 -17.81
C ILE A 271 -3.08 -7.47 -19.21
N THR A 272 -3.35 -8.34 -20.18
CA THR A 272 -3.18 -8.04 -21.60
C THR A 272 -4.52 -8.15 -22.32
N ILE A 273 -4.91 -7.10 -23.05
CA ILE A 273 -6.12 -7.06 -23.85
C ILE A 273 -5.79 -6.76 -25.31
N THR A 274 -6.58 -7.34 -26.24
CA THR A 274 -6.46 -7.05 -27.67
C THR A 274 -7.68 -6.25 -28.11
N LEU A 275 -7.44 -5.08 -28.72
CA LEU A 275 -8.46 -4.18 -29.21
C LEU A 275 -8.34 -4.02 -30.73
N CYS A 276 -9.47 -4.15 -31.44
CA CYS A 276 -9.53 -4.06 -32.89
C CYS A 276 -10.20 -2.73 -33.31
N ASN A 277 -9.58 -2.01 -34.26
CA ASN A 277 -10.25 -0.90 -34.97
C ASN A 277 -10.68 -1.32 -36.38
N ASN A 278 -11.85 -0.88 -36.75
CA ASN A 278 -12.33 -1.02 -38.13
C ASN A 278 -11.82 0.14 -38.97
N ALA A 279 -11.56 -0.14 -40.25
CA ALA A 279 -11.27 0.91 -41.22
C ALA A 279 -12.44 1.89 -41.28
N GLY A 280 -12.14 3.18 -41.22
CA GLY A 280 -13.12 4.25 -41.38
C GLY A 280 -13.64 4.21 -42.79
N PHE A 281 -14.92 4.46 -42.94
CA PHE A 281 -15.52 4.63 -44.29
C PHE A 281 -15.10 6.01 -44.81
N GLU A 282 -14.08 6.08 -45.65
CA GLU A 282 -13.84 7.28 -46.46
C GLU A 282 -14.97 7.37 -47.45
N LEU A 283 -15.90 8.33 -47.25
CA LEU A 283 -16.84 8.69 -48.28
C LEU A 283 -16.02 9.12 -49.50
N PRO A 284 -16.25 8.50 -50.70
CA PRO A 284 -15.59 8.96 -51.89
C PRO A 284 -15.79 10.45 -52.00
N PHE A 285 -14.71 11.19 -52.26
CA PHE A 285 -14.75 12.64 -52.42
C PHE A 285 -15.62 12.95 -53.67
N THR A 286 -16.95 13.00 -53.48
CA THR A 286 -17.90 13.28 -54.57
C THR A 286 -17.86 14.76 -55.00
N GLY A 287 -16.99 15.58 -54.39
CA GLY A 287 -16.71 16.98 -54.74
C GLY A 287 -15.53 17.14 -55.70
N GLY A 288 -15.21 16.15 -56.51
CA GLY A 288 -14.20 16.28 -57.56
C GLY A 288 -14.64 17.31 -58.62
N THR A 289 -13.68 17.87 -59.35
CA THR A 289 -13.72 18.92 -60.36
C THR A 289 -14.83 18.82 -61.43
N GLY A 290 -15.63 17.73 -61.43
CA GLY A 290 -16.76 17.55 -62.31
C GLY A 290 -17.89 18.58 -62.13
N PHE A 291 -18.17 19.06 -60.90
CA PHE A 291 -19.26 19.99 -60.66
C PHE A 291 -18.98 21.38 -61.21
N THR A 292 -17.78 21.86 -61.18
CA THR A 292 -17.35 23.13 -61.78
C THR A 292 -17.42 23.11 -63.29
N THR A 293 -17.08 22.00 -63.95
CA THR A 293 -17.22 21.85 -65.43
C THR A 293 -18.66 21.84 -65.85
N TYR A 294 -19.58 21.17 -65.14
CA TYR A 294 -20.99 21.21 -65.45
C TYR A 294 -21.63 22.59 -65.18
N PHE A 295 -21.20 23.30 -64.12
CA PHE A 295 -21.64 24.68 -63.87
C PHE A 295 -21.22 25.65 -65.00
N LEU A 296 -19.95 25.53 -65.47
CA LEU A 296 -19.46 26.34 -66.58
C LEU A 296 -20.17 26.04 -67.89
N LEU A 297 -20.45 24.76 -68.19
CA LEU A 297 -21.24 24.38 -69.34
C LEU A 297 -22.70 24.91 -69.30
N ALA A 298 -23.34 24.81 -68.14
CA ALA A 298 -24.67 25.34 -67.92
C ALA A 298 -24.74 26.89 -68.08
N ALA A 299 -23.75 27.58 -67.53
CA ALA A 299 -23.62 29.04 -67.68
C ALA A 299 -23.38 29.43 -69.12
N LEU A 300 -22.58 28.69 -69.85
CA LEU A 300 -22.28 28.91 -71.25
C LEU A 300 -23.57 28.73 -72.15
N MET A 301 -24.33 27.66 -71.84
CA MET A 301 -25.63 27.43 -72.54
C MET A 301 -26.67 28.53 -72.24
N LEU A 302 -26.72 29.01 -71.00
CA LEU A 302 -27.56 30.13 -70.60
C LEU A 302 -27.17 31.42 -71.36
N CYS A 303 -25.88 31.74 -71.43
CA CYS A 303 -25.39 32.89 -72.19
C CYS A 303 -25.70 32.79 -73.69
N MET A 304 -25.55 31.61 -74.29
CA MET A 304 -25.94 31.38 -75.69
C MET A 304 -27.44 31.53 -75.89
N GLY A 305 -28.27 31.00 -75.01
CA GLY A 305 -29.74 31.15 -75.04
C GLY A 305 -30.14 32.58 -75.01
N VAL A 306 -29.60 33.38 -74.10
CA VAL A 306 -29.85 34.83 -74.01
C VAL A 306 -29.41 35.60 -75.31
N TYR A 307 -28.24 35.22 -75.85
CA TYR A 307 -27.72 35.78 -77.09
C TYR A 307 -28.63 35.48 -78.26
N PHE A 308 -29.14 34.28 -78.46
CA PHE A 308 -30.03 33.89 -79.51
C PHE A 308 -31.42 34.53 -79.35
N CYS A 309 -31.97 34.65 -78.13
CA CYS A 309 -33.22 35.38 -77.87
C CYS A 309 -33.08 36.84 -78.22
N LYS A 310 -31.96 37.49 -77.85
CA LYS A 310 -31.75 38.93 -78.21
C LYS A 310 -31.60 39.14 -79.69
N LYS A 311 -30.91 38.22 -80.40
CA LYS A 311 -30.74 38.25 -81.83
C LYS A 311 -32.08 38.01 -82.58
N SER A 312 -32.93 37.13 -82.04
CA SER A 312 -34.28 36.89 -82.58
C SER A 312 -35.20 38.12 -82.43
N ASN A 313 -35.14 38.85 -81.32
CA ASN A 313 -35.94 40.06 -81.12
C ASN A 313 -35.46 41.18 -82.00
N ILE A 314 -34.18 41.40 -82.24
CA ILE A 314 -33.65 42.40 -83.16
C ILE A 314 -34.10 42.12 -84.63
N ARG A 315 -34.31 40.86 -84.98
CA ARG A 315 -34.83 40.52 -86.32
C ARG A 315 -36.31 40.74 -86.48
N LYS A 316 -37.10 40.86 -85.40
CA LYS A 316 -38.51 41.13 -85.39
C LYS A 316 -38.81 42.63 -85.44
N GLU A 317 -37.87 43.48 -85.05
CA GLU A 317 -38.05 44.96 -85.12
C GLU A 317 -37.60 45.56 -86.45
N ASN A 318 -36.95 44.78 -87.32
CA ASN A 318 -36.48 45.25 -88.66
C ASN A 318 -37.22 44.65 -89.83
N ASN A 319 -38.46 44.16 -89.62
CA ASN A 319 -39.43 43.80 -90.68
C ASN A 319 -40.75 44.53 -90.34
#